data_b6f0a75a627f8df5596b32e46301c521
#
_entry.id   b6f0a75a627f8df5596b32e46301c521
#
_cell.length_a   1.000
_cell.length_b   1.000
_cell.length_c   1.000
_cell.angle_alpha   90.00
_cell.angle_beta   90.00
_cell.angle_gamma   90.00
#
_symmetry.space_group_name_H-M   'P 1'
#
loop_
_entity.id
_entity.type
_entity.pdbx_description
1 polymer ?
#
loop_
_entity_poly.entity_id
_entity_poly.type
_entity_poly.pdbx_seq_one_letter_code
_entity_poly.pdbx_strand_id
1 'polypeptide(L)'
;YIIPSTFDPRLISVIPAAVAKAAIKSGAARKKIEDIEIYKDQLSNRLDPSMSIMQGINAKIRKNPKRVIFAEGEDENMLKAAIEFGRNKLGIPILIGAEKRVKEQLKKIGLDENFKIKIVNSTDKDKRQRYVKHLYKKLQREGQLERDVDRLVRNDRIAWGSSMIACKDADAMVTGN
;
A
#
# COMPACT_ATOMS: atom_id res chain seq x y z
N TYR A 1 33.75 0.44 2.55
CA TYR A 1 34.10 1.30 3.68
C TYR A 1 33.81 0.58 4.99
N ILE A 2 34.78 0.55 5.91
CA ILE A 2 34.64 -0.09 7.24
C ILE A 2 34.04 0.89 8.26
N ILE A 3 34.29 2.19 8.07
CA ILE A 3 33.76 3.26 8.92
C ILE A 3 32.73 4.07 8.11
N PRO A 4 31.50 4.23 8.59
CA PRO A 4 30.50 5.04 7.92
C PRO A 4 30.87 6.52 7.96
N SER A 5 30.36 7.29 6.98
CA SER A 5 30.49 8.76 6.99
C SER A 5 29.81 9.33 8.24
N THR A 6 30.35 10.40 8.80
CA THR A 6 29.76 11.12 9.94
C THR A 6 28.35 11.67 9.65
N PHE A 7 28.01 11.84 8.37
CA PHE A 7 26.69 12.28 7.91
C PHE A 7 25.76 11.12 7.52
N ASP A 8 26.12 9.87 7.79
CA ASP A 8 25.24 8.74 7.53
C ASP A 8 24.01 8.83 8.47
N PRO A 9 22.79 8.98 7.93
CA PRO A 9 21.58 9.18 8.72
C PRO A 9 21.23 7.99 9.62
N ARG A 10 21.81 6.82 9.38
CA ARG A 10 21.61 5.63 10.22
C ARG A 10 22.28 5.75 11.57
N LEU A 11 23.37 6.55 11.66
CA LEU A 11 24.17 6.66 12.89
C LEU A 11 23.37 7.24 14.05
N ILE A 12 22.45 8.18 13.78
CA ILE A 12 21.69 8.86 14.85
C ILE A 12 20.76 7.89 15.61
N SER A 13 20.32 6.82 14.99
CA SER A 13 19.42 5.84 15.62
C SER A 13 20.16 4.61 16.14
N VAL A 14 21.16 4.13 15.39
CA VAL A 14 21.83 2.87 15.69
C VAL A 14 22.82 3.03 16.84
N ILE A 15 23.69 4.06 16.80
CA ILE A 15 24.74 4.22 17.80
C ILE A 15 24.17 4.57 19.18
N PRO A 16 23.32 5.61 19.36
CA PRO A 16 22.78 5.93 20.67
C PRO A 16 21.94 4.79 21.26
N ALA A 17 21.21 4.05 20.44
CA ALA A 17 20.44 2.91 20.92
C ALA A 17 21.36 1.77 21.42
N ALA A 18 22.46 1.50 20.74
CA ALA A 18 23.44 0.51 21.18
C ALA A 18 24.14 0.94 22.50
N VAL A 19 24.52 2.22 22.62
CA VAL A 19 25.11 2.78 23.83
C VAL A 19 24.12 2.73 25.00
N ALA A 20 22.86 3.12 24.78
CA ALA A 20 21.82 3.06 25.80
C ALA A 20 21.59 1.62 26.28
N LYS A 21 21.54 0.66 25.37
CA LYS A 21 21.42 -0.78 25.70
C LYS A 21 22.61 -1.28 26.53
N ALA A 22 23.81 -0.87 26.18
CA ALA A 22 25.03 -1.21 26.94
C ALA A 22 25.01 -0.58 28.33
N ALA A 23 24.60 0.69 28.46
CA ALA A 23 24.50 1.39 29.74
C ALA A 23 23.45 0.74 30.68
N ILE A 24 22.31 0.31 30.13
CA ILE A 24 21.28 -0.43 30.88
C ILE A 24 21.84 -1.76 31.37
N LYS A 25 22.56 -2.49 30.50
CA LYS A 25 23.14 -3.80 30.84
C LYS A 25 24.24 -3.69 31.92
N SER A 26 25.03 -2.63 31.88
CA SER A 26 26.13 -2.40 32.87
C SER A 26 25.64 -1.75 34.17
N GLY A 27 24.37 -1.36 34.26
CA GLY A 27 23.83 -0.65 35.43
C GLY A 27 24.21 0.83 35.50
N ALA A 28 24.91 1.39 34.51
CA ALA A 28 25.30 2.80 34.45
C ALA A 28 24.14 3.73 34.04
N ALA A 29 23.06 3.19 33.50
CA ALA A 29 21.91 3.97 33.05
C ALA A 29 21.11 4.54 34.24
N ARG A 30 20.93 5.88 34.27
CA ARG A 30 20.10 6.56 35.27
C ARG A 30 18.58 6.42 34.99
N LYS A 31 18.21 6.19 33.75
CA LYS A 31 16.83 5.94 33.32
C LYS A 31 16.79 4.66 32.50
N LYS A 32 15.78 3.84 32.76
CA LYS A 32 15.50 2.66 31.93
C LYS A 32 14.75 3.09 30.68
N ILE A 33 15.09 2.51 29.55
CA ILE A 33 14.34 2.62 28.29
C ILE A 33 13.52 1.34 28.20
N GLU A 34 12.19 1.46 28.25
CA GLU A 34 11.28 0.31 28.24
C GLU A 34 11.28 -0.40 26.88
N ASP A 35 11.32 0.37 25.80
CA ASP A 35 11.36 -0.17 24.44
C ASP A 35 12.47 0.52 23.62
N ILE A 36 13.47 -0.27 23.26
CA ILE A 36 14.62 0.20 22.49
C ILE A 36 14.27 0.52 21.02
N GLU A 37 13.25 -0.15 20.46
CA GLU A 37 12.84 0.12 19.09
C GLU A 37 12.06 1.44 19.01
N ILE A 38 11.18 1.71 19.97
CA ILE A 38 10.52 3.03 20.08
C ILE A 38 11.56 4.13 20.27
N TYR A 39 12.62 3.87 21.04
CA TYR A 39 13.71 4.84 21.25
C TYR A 39 14.49 5.12 19.94
N LYS A 40 14.79 4.10 19.15
CA LYS A 40 15.42 4.27 17.82
C LYS A 40 14.54 5.12 16.89
N ASP A 41 13.25 4.85 16.88
CA ASP A 41 12.29 5.61 16.08
C ASP A 41 12.26 7.09 16.51
N GLN A 42 12.26 7.37 17.80
CA GLN A 42 12.35 8.75 18.32
C GLN A 42 13.65 9.46 17.90
N LEU A 43 14.77 8.75 17.87
CA LEU A 43 16.05 9.29 17.41
C LEU A 43 16.06 9.57 15.91
N SER A 44 15.54 8.66 15.10
CA SER A 44 15.40 8.83 13.64
C SER A 44 14.53 10.04 13.30
N ASN A 45 13.47 10.26 14.06
CA ASN A 45 12.55 11.38 13.87
C ASN A 45 13.17 12.76 14.15
N ARG A 46 14.32 12.81 14.84
CA ARG A 46 15.05 14.09 15.03
C ARG A 46 15.71 14.59 13.76
N LEU A 47 16.02 13.72 12.80
CA LEU A 47 16.58 14.11 11.50
C LEU A 47 15.50 14.62 10.55
N ASP A 48 14.33 14.02 10.60
CA ASP A 48 13.20 14.38 9.73
C ASP A 48 11.88 14.38 10.53
N PRO A 49 11.40 15.57 10.92
CA PRO A 49 10.12 15.69 11.63
C PRO A 49 8.92 15.12 10.86
N SER A 50 8.99 15.07 9.51
CA SER A 50 7.94 14.50 8.68
C SER A 50 7.79 13.00 8.90
N MET A 51 8.88 12.31 9.23
CA MET A 51 8.87 10.87 9.53
C MET A 51 8.01 10.55 10.77
N SER A 52 7.99 11.42 11.78
CA SER A 52 7.17 11.20 12.98
C SER A 52 5.68 11.24 12.65
N ILE A 53 5.28 12.17 11.78
CA ILE A 53 3.90 12.31 11.31
C ILE A 53 3.51 11.05 10.51
N MET A 54 4.38 10.62 9.59
CA MET A 54 4.16 9.42 8.78
C MET A 54 4.08 8.15 9.63
N GLN A 55 4.91 8.01 10.64
CA GLN A 55 4.84 6.87 11.57
C GLN A 55 3.52 6.86 12.35
N GLY A 56 3.05 8.02 12.83
CA GLY A 56 1.76 8.16 13.49
C GLY A 56 0.59 7.76 12.57
N ILE A 57 0.65 8.18 11.30
CA ILE A 57 -0.32 7.79 10.27
C ILE A 57 -0.26 6.28 10.01
N ASN A 58 0.94 5.74 9.78
CA ASN A 58 1.16 4.32 9.52
C ASN A 58 0.68 3.44 10.68
N ALA A 59 0.90 3.85 11.92
CA ALA A 59 0.41 3.15 13.11
C ALA A 59 -1.13 3.10 13.17
N LYS A 60 -1.82 4.19 12.78
CA LYS A 60 -3.28 4.24 12.67
C LYS A 60 -3.79 3.34 11.54
N ILE A 61 -3.15 3.38 10.38
CA ILE A 61 -3.50 2.57 9.21
C ILE A 61 -3.38 1.07 9.52
N ARG A 62 -2.29 0.66 10.18
CA ARG A 62 -2.07 -0.75 10.54
C ARG A 62 -3.11 -1.31 11.52
N LYS A 63 -3.74 -0.46 12.33
CA LYS A 63 -4.84 -0.88 13.22
C LYS A 63 -6.15 -1.16 12.48
N ASN A 64 -6.35 -0.53 11.31
CA ASN A 64 -7.54 -0.70 10.50
C ASN A 64 -7.17 -0.77 9.01
N PRO A 65 -6.56 -1.89 8.56
CA PRO A 65 -6.08 -2.03 7.19
C PRO A 65 -7.22 -1.95 6.19
N LYS A 66 -7.12 -1.04 5.22
CA LYS A 66 -8.09 -0.84 4.16
C LYS A 66 -7.74 -1.63 2.92
N ARG A 67 -8.75 -1.98 2.14
CA ARG A 67 -8.62 -2.62 0.83
C ARG A 67 -8.41 -1.52 -0.20
N VAL A 68 -7.21 -1.45 -0.75
CA VAL A 68 -6.82 -0.40 -1.70
C VAL A 68 -6.60 -1.00 -3.08
N ILE A 69 -7.31 -0.44 -4.07
CA ILE A 69 -7.18 -0.82 -5.47
C ILE A 69 -6.00 -0.07 -6.08
N PHE A 70 -5.17 -0.78 -6.83
CA PHE A 70 -4.16 -0.25 -7.72
C PHE A 70 -4.64 -0.53 -9.15
N ALA A 71 -5.11 0.53 -9.85
CA ALA A 71 -5.89 0.39 -11.08
C ALA A 71 -5.06 -0.15 -12.25
N GLU A 72 -3.80 0.28 -12.36
CA GLU A 72 -2.87 -0.16 -13.41
C GLU A 72 -1.99 -1.33 -12.95
N GLY A 73 -2.62 -2.43 -12.52
CA GLY A 73 -1.91 -3.59 -11.93
C GLY A 73 -0.96 -4.33 -12.88
N GLU A 74 -0.94 -4.00 -14.18
CA GLU A 74 0.01 -4.52 -15.16
C GLU A 74 1.25 -3.61 -15.33
N ASP A 75 1.21 -2.39 -14.78
CA ASP A 75 2.33 -1.46 -14.76
C ASP A 75 3.36 -1.86 -13.69
N GLU A 76 4.64 -1.77 -14.04
CA GLU A 76 5.73 -2.19 -13.16
C GLU A 76 5.84 -1.34 -11.89
N ASN A 77 5.68 -0.03 -12.00
CA ASN A 77 5.80 0.89 -10.87
C ASN A 77 4.62 0.73 -9.92
N MET A 78 3.41 0.62 -10.49
CA MET A 78 2.18 0.39 -9.73
C MET A 78 2.24 -0.95 -8.99
N LEU A 79 2.77 -1.98 -9.64
CA LEU A 79 2.95 -3.30 -9.05
C LEU A 79 3.94 -3.29 -7.89
N LYS A 80 5.09 -2.62 -8.06
CA LYS A 80 6.07 -2.42 -6.98
C LYS A 80 5.46 -1.67 -5.79
N ALA A 81 4.72 -0.60 -6.06
CA ALA A 81 4.03 0.18 -5.03
C ALA A 81 3.00 -0.67 -4.26
N ALA A 82 2.20 -1.47 -4.96
CA ALA A 82 1.21 -2.35 -4.34
C ALA A 82 1.86 -3.41 -3.44
N ILE A 83 3.00 -3.97 -3.87
CA ILE A 83 3.76 -4.95 -3.11
C ILE A 83 4.34 -4.33 -1.84
N GLU A 84 4.96 -3.17 -1.98
CA GLU A 84 5.54 -2.44 -0.84
C GLU A 84 4.46 -2.02 0.16
N PHE A 85 3.31 -1.56 -0.32
CA PHE A 85 2.14 -1.26 0.49
C PHE A 85 1.70 -2.47 1.33
N GLY A 86 1.62 -3.65 0.71
CA GLY A 86 1.26 -4.89 1.40
C GLY A 86 2.34 -5.38 2.37
N ARG A 87 3.63 -5.31 2.00
CA ARG A 87 4.78 -5.71 2.85
C ARG A 87 4.87 -4.84 4.10
N ASN A 88 4.62 -3.55 3.96
CA ASN A 88 4.63 -2.59 5.07
C ASN A 88 3.36 -2.67 5.94
N LYS A 89 2.45 -3.60 5.64
CA LYS A 89 1.17 -3.80 6.36
C LYS A 89 0.32 -2.52 6.43
N LEU A 90 0.35 -1.72 5.36
CA LEU A 90 -0.44 -0.48 5.27
C LEU A 90 -1.88 -0.77 4.85
N GLY A 91 -2.16 -1.95 4.29
CA GLY A 91 -3.49 -2.37 3.89
C GLY A 91 -3.47 -3.65 3.07
N ILE A 92 -4.60 -3.92 2.43
CA ILE A 92 -4.79 -5.09 1.56
C ILE A 92 -4.79 -4.59 0.11
N PRO A 93 -3.71 -4.80 -0.66
CA PRO A 93 -3.65 -4.37 -2.04
C PRO A 93 -4.53 -5.25 -2.94
N ILE A 94 -5.24 -4.62 -3.87
CA ILE A 94 -6.03 -5.26 -4.92
C ILE A 94 -5.54 -4.71 -6.26
N LEU A 95 -5.09 -5.57 -7.15
CA LEU A 95 -4.65 -5.20 -8.49
C LEU A 95 -5.78 -5.40 -9.50
N ILE A 96 -6.02 -4.42 -10.36
CA ILE A 96 -6.88 -4.60 -11.54
C ILE A 96 -5.99 -4.91 -12.73
N GLY A 97 -6.22 -6.06 -13.38
CA GLY A 97 -5.47 -6.46 -14.55
C GLY A 97 -5.72 -7.90 -14.96
N ALA A 98 -5.17 -8.29 -16.11
CA ALA A 98 -5.19 -9.67 -16.57
C ALA A 98 -4.21 -10.51 -15.73
N GLU A 99 -4.71 -11.55 -15.08
CA GLU A 99 -3.93 -12.38 -14.15
C GLU A 99 -2.61 -12.89 -14.76
N LYS A 100 -2.65 -13.32 -16.03
CA LYS A 100 -1.45 -13.77 -16.75
C LYS A 100 -0.40 -12.67 -16.85
N ARG A 101 -0.79 -11.46 -17.27
CA ARG A 101 0.13 -10.32 -17.44
C ARG A 101 0.70 -9.86 -16.12
N VAL A 102 -0.12 -9.78 -15.07
CA VAL A 102 0.34 -9.43 -13.73
C VAL A 102 1.35 -10.46 -13.22
N LYS A 103 1.08 -11.75 -13.38
CA LYS A 103 2.01 -12.83 -12.99
C LYS A 103 3.33 -12.79 -13.78
N GLU A 104 3.27 -12.51 -15.08
CA GLU A 104 4.47 -12.34 -15.91
C GLU A 104 5.33 -11.15 -15.44
N GLN A 105 4.70 -10.03 -15.08
CA GLN A 105 5.43 -8.88 -14.54
C GLN A 105 6.01 -9.17 -13.15
N LEU A 106 5.29 -9.86 -12.28
CA LEU A 106 5.80 -10.30 -10.98
C LEU A 106 7.07 -11.15 -11.13
N LYS A 107 7.09 -12.10 -12.08
CA LYS A 107 8.27 -12.92 -12.38
C LYS A 107 9.46 -12.07 -12.89
N LYS A 108 9.20 -11.08 -13.74
CA LYS A 108 10.26 -10.18 -14.25
C LYS A 108 10.91 -9.35 -13.13
N ILE A 109 10.13 -8.95 -12.14
CA ILE A 109 10.62 -8.17 -10.99
C ILE A 109 11.34 -9.07 -9.96
N GLY A 110 11.40 -10.40 -10.17
CA GLY A 110 12.06 -11.35 -9.27
C GLY A 110 11.30 -11.57 -7.96
N LEU A 111 9.99 -11.37 -7.97
CA LEU A 111 9.13 -11.61 -6.80
C LEU A 111 8.50 -13.00 -6.88
N ASP A 112 8.66 -13.75 -5.80
CA ASP A 112 8.09 -15.07 -5.62
C ASP A 112 6.56 -15.06 -5.74
N GLU A 113 6.01 -16.11 -6.35
CA GLU A 113 4.57 -16.37 -6.48
C GLU A 113 3.84 -16.48 -5.12
N ASN A 114 4.60 -16.52 -4.02
CA ASN A 114 4.09 -16.64 -2.65
C ASN A 114 3.51 -15.35 -2.07
N PHE A 115 3.67 -14.19 -2.74
CA PHE A 115 3.05 -12.96 -2.28
C PHE A 115 1.57 -12.95 -2.68
N LYS A 116 0.69 -13.19 -1.70
CA LYS A 116 -0.77 -13.22 -1.90
C LYS A 116 -1.33 -11.82 -2.18
N ILE A 117 -1.27 -11.38 -3.43
CA ILE A 117 -2.00 -10.19 -3.90
C ILE A 117 -3.32 -10.64 -4.55
N LYS A 118 -4.39 -9.98 -4.22
CA LYS A 118 -5.69 -10.19 -4.88
C LYS A 118 -5.67 -9.50 -6.24
N ILE A 119 -5.75 -10.29 -7.30
CA ILE A 119 -5.90 -9.80 -8.68
C ILE A 119 -7.37 -9.87 -9.06
N VAL A 120 -7.91 -8.80 -9.61
CA VAL A 120 -9.29 -8.71 -10.06
C VAL A 120 -9.31 -8.38 -11.54
N ASN A 121 -10.06 -9.16 -12.31
CA ASN A 121 -10.22 -8.95 -13.73
C ASN A 121 -11.62 -8.39 -14.02
N SER A 122 -11.71 -7.44 -14.95
CA SER A 122 -12.99 -6.87 -15.43
C SER A 122 -13.87 -7.87 -16.20
N THR A 123 -13.42 -9.11 -16.42
CA THR A 123 -14.17 -10.18 -17.07
C THR A 123 -15.15 -10.94 -16.16
N ASP A 124 -15.13 -10.70 -14.84
CA ASP A 124 -16.06 -11.30 -13.87
C ASP A 124 -17.49 -10.79 -14.15
N LYS A 125 -18.32 -11.67 -14.71
CA LYS A 125 -19.67 -11.31 -15.19
C LYS A 125 -20.62 -10.87 -14.06
N ASP A 126 -20.56 -11.57 -12.92
CA ASP A 126 -21.50 -11.31 -11.82
C ASP A 126 -21.20 -9.95 -11.16
N LYS A 127 -19.94 -9.66 -10.92
CA LYS A 127 -19.52 -8.36 -10.41
C LYS A 127 -19.81 -7.26 -11.42
N ARG A 128 -19.53 -7.52 -12.71
CA ARG A 128 -19.81 -6.55 -13.78
C ARG A 128 -21.27 -6.15 -13.82
N GLN A 129 -22.20 -7.09 -13.79
CA GLN A 129 -23.64 -6.77 -13.79
C GLN A 129 -24.01 -5.90 -12.59
N ARG A 130 -23.51 -6.20 -11.41
CA ARG A 130 -23.76 -5.40 -10.20
C ARG A 130 -23.19 -3.98 -10.33
N TYR A 131 -21.99 -3.82 -10.88
CA TYR A 131 -21.34 -2.52 -11.09
C TYR A 131 -22.05 -1.71 -12.17
N VAL A 132 -22.43 -2.33 -13.28
CA VAL A 132 -23.21 -1.71 -14.35
C VAL A 132 -24.54 -1.20 -13.81
N LYS A 133 -25.29 -2.03 -13.10
CA LYS A 133 -26.56 -1.63 -12.48
C LYS A 133 -26.40 -0.44 -11.53
N HIS A 134 -25.35 -0.43 -10.73
CA HIS A 134 -25.08 0.67 -9.81
C HIS A 134 -24.74 1.96 -10.56
N LEU A 135 -23.83 1.90 -11.53
CA LEU A 135 -23.36 3.05 -12.29
C LEU A 135 -24.45 3.58 -13.23
N TYR A 136 -25.21 2.69 -13.89
CA TYR A 136 -26.33 3.07 -14.74
C TYR A 136 -27.39 3.86 -13.98
N LYS A 137 -27.73 3.45 -12.77
CA LYS A 137 -28.70 4.19 -11.93
C LYS A 137 -28.30 5.65 -11.72
N LYS A 138 -27.02 5.97 -11.77
CA LYS A 138 -26.51 7.34 -11.65
C LYS A 138 -26.49 8.05 -13.01
N LEU A 139 -25.99 7.40 -14.05
CA LEU A 139 -25.72 8.02 -15.35
C LEU A 139 -26.94 8.04 -16.29
N GLN A 140 -27.99 7.26 -16.01
CA GLN A 140 -29.22 7.26 -16.85
C GLN A 140 -29.84 8.66 -16.97
N ARG A 141 -29.72 9.49 -15.93
CA ARG A 141 -30.27 10.87 -15.95
C ARG A 141 -29.44 11.81 -16.83
N GLU A 142 -28.21 11.41 -17.16
CA GLU A 142 -27.30 12.12 -18.08
C GLU A 142 -27.43 11.59 -19.53
N GLY A 143 -28.44 10.75 -19.80
CA GLY A 143 -28.71 10.22 -21.14
C GLY A 143 -27.86 9.00 -21.51
N GLN A 144 -27.10 8.44 -20.60
CA GLN A 144 -26.27 7.24 -20.87
C GLN A 144 -27.20 6.02 -21.00
N LEU A 145 -26.93 5.16 -21.99
CA LEU A 145 -27.64 3.89 -22.15
C LEU A 145 -26.91 2.78 -21.35
N GLU A 146 -27.64 1.80 -20.87
CA GLU A 146 -27.08 0.69 -20.09
C GLU A 146 -25.96 -0.04 -20.83
N ARG A 147 -26.08 -0.22 -22.16
CA ARG A 147 -25.04 -0.81 -23.01
C ARG A 147 -23.71 -0.01 -23.01
N ASP A 148 -23.84 1.32 -22.94
CA ASP A 148 -22.66 2.20 -22.94
C ASP A 148 -21.97 2.17 -21.58
N VAL A 149 -22.75 2.09 -20.50
CA VAL A 149 -22.25 1.89 -19.15
C VAL A 149 -21.61 0.49 -19.01
N ASP A 150 -22.17 -0.58 -19.59
CA ASP A 150 -21.54 -1.91 -19.60
C ASP A 150 -20.20 -1.87 -20.33
N ARG A 151 -20.13 -1.19 -21.48
CA ARG A 151 -18.87 -1.00 -22.22
C ARG A 151 -17.85 -0.22 -21.39
N LEU A 152 -18.26 0.84 -20.71
CA LEU A 152 -17.42 1.65 -19.84
C LEU A 152 -16.83 0.80 -18.70
N VAL A 153 -17.69 0.12 -17.94
CA VAL A 153 -17.25 -0.72 -16.81
C VAL A 153 -16.33 -1.86 -17.29
N ARG A 154 -16.53 -2.39 -18.47
CA ARG A 154 -15.71 -3.49 -19.01
C ARG A 154 -14.32 -3.04 -19.46
N ASN A 155 -14.23 -1.86 -20.08
CA ASN A 155 -13.02 -1.43 -20.78
C ASN A 155 -12.19 -0.42 -20.00
N ASP A 156 -12.80 0.25 -19.02
CA ASP A 156 -12.13 1.27 -18.20
C ASP A 156 -11.87 0.74 -16.78
N ARG A 157 -10.60 0.64 -16.44
CA ARG A 157 -10.13 0.17 -15.11
C ARG A 157 -10.54 1.13 -13.99
N ILE A 158 -10.62 2.44 -14.29
CA ILE A 158 -11.03 3.46 -13.32
C ILE A 158 -12.52 3.33 -13.04
N ALA A 159 -13.35 3.16 -14.09
CA ALA A 159 -14.78 2.92 -13.94
C ALA A 159 -15.06 1.62 -13.17
N TRP A 160 -14.30 0.55 -13.46
CA TRP A 160 -14.38 -0.70 -12.71
C TRP A 160 -14.02 -0.49 -11.24
N GLY A 161 -12.85 0.10 -10.94
CA GLY A 161 -12.36 0.34 -9.58
C GLY A 161 -13.27 1.26 -8.78
N SER A 162 -13.77 2.34 -9.39
CA SER A 162 -14.74 3.24 -8.76
C SER A 162 -16.04 2.53 -8.40
N SER A 163 -16.49 1.64 -9.28
CA SER A 163 -17.68 0.82 -9.03
C SER A 163 -17.45 -0.20 -7.90
N MET A 164 -16.25 -0.76 -7.79
CA MET A 164 -15.85 -1.61 -6.65
C MET A 164 -15.98 -0.87 -5.33
N ILE A 165 -15.49 0.38 -5.25
CA ILE A 165 -15.60 1.20 -4.05
C ILE A 165 -17.06 1.51 -3.73
N ALA A 166 -17.82 1.95 -4.74
CA ALA A 166 -19.24 2.28 -4.58
C ALA A 166 -20.08 1.08 -4.10
N CYS A 167 -19.71 -0.13 -4.54
CA CYS A 167 -20.33 -1.38 -4.12
C CYS A 167 -19.71 -2.01 -2.86
N LYS A 168 -18.80 -1.32 -2.17
CA LYS A 168 -18.12 -1.77 -0.95
C LYS A 168 -17.24 -3.01 -1.11
N ASP A 169 -16.75 -3.28 -2.30
CA ASP A 169 -15.78 -4.37 -2.56
C ASP A 169 -14.33 -3.93 -2.30
N ALA A 170 -14.10 -2.62 -2.22
CA ALA A 170 -12.86 -1.98 -1.83
C ALA A 170 -13.15 -0.66 -1.09
N ASP A 171 -12.12 -0.07 -0.48
CA ASP A 171 -12.27 1.10 0.37
C ASP A 171 -11.63 2.36 -0.26
N ALA A 172 -10.61 2.19 -1.10
CA ALA A 172 -9.93 3.27 -1.81
C ALA A 172 -9.31 2.77 -3.12
N MET A 173 -8.91 3.70 -3.99
CA MET A 173 -8.21 3.41 -5.25
C MET A 173 -7.08 4.41 -5.47
N VAL A 174 -5.98 3.89 -5.99
CA VAL A 174 -4.83 4.64 -6.51
C VAL A 174 -4.79 4.42 -8.02
N THR A 175 -4.69 5.49 -8.76
CA THR A 175 -4.59 5.53 -10.23
C THR A 175 -3.81 6.77 -10.63
N GLY A 176 -3.34 6.85 -11.85
CA GLY A 176 -2.67 8.06 -12.36
C GLY A 176 -1.27 7.81 -12.89
N ASN A 177 -1.11 6.72 -13.60
CA ASN A 177 0.10 6.45 -14.38
C ASN A 177 -0.11 6.82 -15.84
#